data_e0411dc7723749c700756ea24afc9aac
#
_entry.id   e0411dc7723749c700756ea24afc9aac
#
_cell.length_a   1.000
_cell.length_b   1.000
_cell.length_c   1.000
_cell.angle_alpha   90.00
_cell.angle_beta   90.00
_cell.angle_gamma   90.00
#
_symmetry.space_group_name_H-M   'P 1'
#
loop_
_entity.id
_entity.type
_entity.pdbx_description
1 polymer ?
#
loop_
_entity_poly.entity_id
_entity_poly.type
_entity_poly.pdbx_seq_one_letter_code
_entity_poly.pdbx_strand_id
1 'polypeptide(L)'
;MGIESILKREHILNVRIYCRASTEGQHADRALDSLREFARSKNWLVAGEYIENASGAKLERVELIRLLAEAQPGDLLLIEAIDRLSRLKHEEWAELKATLNSKGLVIVSMDLPTSWHMVEMSGSDLTSGILRAVNAMLIDILATMARQDYETRRKRQAQGIERAKAEGLYTGKEKDMQAREVVREMLAQNVKPVHIMKAADISRATFYRIKKELVI
;
A
#
# COMPACT_ATOMS: atom_id res chain seq x y z
N MET A 1 15.82 -21.33 48.85
CA MET A 1 15.96 -21.49 47.39
C MET A 1 14.55 -21.65 46.87
N GLY A 2 13.85 -20.70 46.41
CA GLY A 2 13.98 -19.55 45.65
C GLY A 2 12.68 -19.42 44.90
N ILE A 3 11.63 -18.74 45.50
CA ILE A 3 10.35 -18.43 44.82
C ILE A 3 10.53 -17.21 43.88
N GLU A 4 11.73 -16.57 43.91
CA GLU A 4 12.02 -15.38 43.09
C GLU A 4 12.32 -15.66 41.61
N SER A 5 12.48 -16.92 41.19
CA SER A 5 12.75 -17.25 39.78
C SER A 5 11.49 -17.42 38.89
N ILE A 6 10.29 -17.37 39.47
CA ILE A 6 9.03 -17.67 38.75
C ILE A 6 8.30 -16.40 38.24
N LEU A 7 8.76 -15.20 38.60
CA LEU A 7 8.07 -13.94 38.29
C LEU A 7 8.77 -13.02 37.27
N LYS A 8 9.73 -13.50 36.47
CA LYS A 8 9.95 -12.87 35.17
C LYS A 8 8.84 -13.33 34.23
N ARG A 9 7.65 -12.74 34.35
CA ARG A 9 6.73 -12.72 33.23
C ARG A 9 7.49 -12.02 32.09
N GLU A 10 8.01 -12.80 31.16
CA GLU A 10 8.40 -12.28 29.88
C GLU A 10 7.14 -11.55 29.38
N HIS A 11 7.20 -10.23 29.32
CA HIS A 11 6.13 -9.44 28.72
C HIS A 11 6.10 -9.84 27.25
N ILE A 12 5.25 -10.81 26.93
CA ILE A 12 4.97 -11.18 25.55
C ILE A 12 4.34 -9.95 24.90
N LEU A 13 5.06 -9.36 23.98
CA LEU A 13 4.59 -8.17 23.27
C LEU A 13 3.62 -8.60 22.17
N ASN A 14 2.46 -7.98 22.16
CA ASN A 14 1.50 -8.15 21.09
C ASN A 14 1.93 -7.34 19.86
N VAL A 15 1.92 -7.98 18.71
CA VAL A 15 2.26 -7.34 17.45
C VAL A 15 1.07 -7.38 16.48
N ARG A 16 0.80 -6.25 15.84
CA ARG A 16 -0.16 -6.11 14.75
C ARG A 16 0.62 -5.90 13.47
N ILE A 17 0.54 -6.86 12.58
CA ILE A 17 1.24 -6.83 11.29
C ILE A 17 0.41 -6.04 10.29
N TYR A 18 1.01 -5.00 9.71
CA TYR A 18 0.39 -4.24 8.62
C TYR A 18 1.19 -4.38 7.34
N CYS A 19 0.55 -4.96 6.33
CA CYS A 19 1.09 -5.11 4.98
C CYS A 19 0.30 -4.25 4.00
N ARG A 20 1.00 -3.61 3.05
CA ARG A 20 0.36 -2.87 1.98
C ARG A 20 0.92 -3.25 0.62
N ALA A 21 0.02 -3.69 -0.27
CA ALA A 21 0.34 -3.94 -1.67
C ALA A 21 -0.40 -2.95 -2.59
N SER A 22 0.19 -2.61 -3.73
CA SER A 22 -0.43 -1.75 -4.76
C SER A 22 -1.14 -2.54 -5.87
N THR A 23 -0.95 -3.87 -5.91
CA THR A 23 -1.55 -4.81 -6.87
C THR A 23 -1.85 -6.12 -6.18
N GLU A 24 -2.95 -6.77 -6.57
CA GLU A 24 -3.43 -8.02 -5.99
C GLU A 24 -2.39 -9.16 -6.10
N GLY A 25 -2.18 -9.87 -5.01
CA GLY A 25 -1.72 -11.26 -4.90
C GLY A 25 -0.30 -11.44 -4.37
N GLN A 26 0.68 -11.60 -5.22
CA GLN A 26 1.95 -12.28 -4.85
C GLN A 26 2.92 -11.50 -3.94
N HIS A 27 2.84 -10.16 -3.90
CA HIS A 27 3.80 -9.38 -3.10
C HIS A 27 3.35 -9.15 -1.65
N ALA A 28 2.05 -9.13 -1.39
CA ALA A 28 1.52 -8.96 -0.03
C ALA A 28 1.76 -10.21 0.81
N ASP A 29 1.53 -11.39 0.24
CA ASP A 29 1.70 -12.68 0.94
C ASP A 29 3.16 -12.90 1.34
N ARG A 30 4.11 -12.64 0.43
CA ARG A 30 5.53 -12.76 0.74
C ARG A 30 5.98 -11.82 1.86
N ALA A 31 5.52 -10.56 1.84
CA ALA A 31 5.84 -9.59 2.89
C ALA A 31 5.24 -10.03 4.23
N LEU A 32 4.01 -10.56 4.21
CA LEU A 32 3.35 -11.08 5.40
C LEU A 32 4.11 -12.24 6.03
N ASP A 33 4.55 -13.21 5.23
CA ASP A 33 5.31 -14.36 5.72
C ASP A 33 6.64 -13.93 6.33
N SER A 34 7.34 -12.99 5.71
CA SER A 34 8.58 -12.43 6.26
C SER A 34 8.35 -11.73 7.61
N LEU A 35 7.26 -10.98 7.76
CA LEU A 35 6.90 -10.30 9.01
C LEU A 35 6.46 -11.28 10.10
N ARG A 36 5.75 -12.35 9.74
CA ARG A 36 5.41 -13.44 10.67
C ARG A 36 6.67 -14.14 11.22
N GLU A 37 7.60 -14.43 10.32
CA GLU A 37 8.88 -15.05 10.70
C GLU A 37 9.71 -14.13 11.58
N PHE A 38 9.75 -12.84 11.26
CA PHE A 38 10.41 -11.83 12.09
C PHE A 38 9.78 -11.74 13.47
N ALA A 39 8.45 -11.64 13.59
CA ALA A 39 7.76 -11.62 14.87
C ALA A 39 8.06 -12.88 15.70
N ARG A 40 8.07 -14.06 15.06
CA ARG A 40 8.41 -15.34 15.70
C ARG A 40 9.85 -15.35 16.20
N SER A 41 10.80 -14.84 15.41
CA SER A 41 12.23 -14.77 15.82
C SER A 41 12.46 -13.88 17.04
N LYS A 42 11.53 -12.93 17.29
CA LYS A 42 11.55 -12.01 18.43
C LYS A 42 10.69 -12.48 19.62
N ASN A 43 10.07 -13.65 19.53
CA ASN A 43 9.10 -14.16 20.52
C ASN A 43 7.90 -13.21 20.74
N TRP A 44 7.48 -12.48 19.70
CA TRP A 44 6.30 -11.61 19.76
C TRP A 44 5.04 -12.36 19.36
N LEU A 45 3.92 -12.06 20.03
CA LEU A 45 2.64 -12.66 19.74
C LEU A 45 1.90 -11.86 18.64
N VAL A 46 1.62 -12.48 17.50
CA VAL A 46 0.82 -11.85 16.44
C VAL A 46 -0.64 -11.77 16.87
N ALA A 47 -1.08 -10.57 17.23
CA ALA A 47 -2.45 -10.28 17.69
C ALA A 47 -3.42 -9.96 16.55
N GLY A 48 -2.91 -9.61 15.37
CA GLY A 48 -3.72 -9.34 14.18
C GLY A 48 -2.88 -9.08 12.93
N GLU A 49 -3.51 -9.31 11.77
CA GLU A 49 -2.90 -9.12 10.46
C GLU A 49 -3.84 -8.27 9.61
N TYR A 50 -3.28 -7.27 8.93
CA TYR A 50 -4.01 -6.25 8.19
C TYR A 50 -3.35 -6.06 6.83
N ILE A 51 -4.02 -6.53 5.77
CA ILE A 51 -3.50 -6.50 4.40
C ILE A 51 -4.27 -5.46 3.61
N GLU A 52 -3.61 -4.37 3.29
CA GLU A 52 -4.19 -3.21 2.61
C GLU A 52 -3.88 -3.21 1.12
N ASN A 53 -4.91 -3.18 0.29
CA ASN A 53 -4.79 -3.02 -1.17
C ASN A 53 -5.07 -1.57 -1.58
N ALA A 54 -4.25 -0.64 -1.12
CA ALA A 54 -4.42 0.78 -1.37
C ALA A 54 -3.09 1.52 -1.59
N SER A 55 -3.18 2.71 -2.18
CA SER A 55 -2.03 3.60 -2.33
C SER A 55 -1.56 4.14 -0.98
N GLY A 56 -0.25 4.05 -0.71
CA GLY A 56 0.36 4.66 0.48
C GLY A 56 0.26 6.17 0.57
N ALA A 57 -0.18 6.83 -0.50
CA ALA A 57 -0.35 8.28 -0.58
C ALA A 57 -1.79 8.76 -0.22
N LYS A 58 -2.67 7.84 0.21
CA LYS A 58 -4.02 8.17 0.67
C LYS A 58 -4.17 7.75 2.13
N LEU A 59 -4.96 8.50 2.89
CA LEU A 59 -5.26 8.20 4.30
C LEU A 59 -6.42 7.20 4.45
N GLU A 60 -7.34 7.18 3.48
CA GLU A 60 -8.49 6.25 3.46
C GLU A 60 -8.01 4.82 3.21
N ARG A 61 -7.82 4.07 4.30
CA ARG A 61 -7.33 2.69 4.31
C ARG A 61 -8.14 1.88 5.30
N VAL A 62 -8.97 0.99 4.77
CA VAL A 62 -9.92 0.20 5.55
C VAL A 62 -9.21 -0.67 6.58
N GLU A 63 -8.11 -1.33 6.19
CA GLU A 63 -7.37 -2.21 7.07
C GLU A 63 -6.55 -1.44 8.12
N LEU A 64 -6.02 -0.27 7.78
CA LEU A 64 -5.37 0.59 8.77
C LEU A 64 -6.38 1.12 9.79
N ILE A 65 -7.57 1.52 9.34
CA ILE A 65 -8.65 1.96 10.23
C ILE A 65 -9.07 0.81 11.17
N ARG A 66 -9.22 -0.40 10.65
CA ARG A 66 -9.53 -1.60 11.44
C ARG A 66 -8.45 -1.87 12.48
N LEU A 67 -7.17 -1.82 12.07
CA LEU A 67 -6.03 -1.96 12.98
C LEU A 67 -6.11 -0.96 14.13
N LEU A 68 -6.34 0.32 13.80
CA LEU A 68 -6.44 1.38 14.80
C LEU A 68 -7.63 1.18 15.75
N ALA A 69 -8.74 0.61 15.28
CA ALA A 69 -9.90 0.31 16.11
C ALA A 69 -9.66 -0.85 17.08
N GLU A 70 -8.92 -1.87 16.65
CA GLU A 70 -8.63 -3.08 17.44
C GLU A 70 -7.39 -2.94 18.34
N ALA A 71 -6.54 -1.94 18.09
CA ALA A 71 -5.27 -1.75 18.80
C ALA A 71 -5.47 -1.47 20.29
N GLN A 72 -4.59 -2.08 21.09
CA GLN A 72 -4.49 -1.85 22.53
C GLN A 72 -3.22 -1.06 22.87
N PRO A 73 -3.23 -0.24 23.93
CA PRO A 73 -2.04 0.46 24.39
C PRO A 73 -0.88 -0.51 24.65
N GLY A 74 0.28 -0.20 24.05
CA GLY A 74 1.48 -1.06 24.16
C GLY A 74 1.63 -2.09 23.05
N ASP A 75 0.63 -2.25 22.15
CA ASP A 75 0.79 -3.08 20.96
C ASP A 75 1.85 -2.50 20.03
N LEU A 76 2.57 -3.39 19.33
CA LEU A 76 3.53 -3.03 18.31
C LEU A 76 2.85 -3.02 16.93
N LEU A 77 3.04 -1.95 16.16
CA LEU A 77 2.69 -1.91 14.75
C LEU A 77 3.91 -2.35 13.93
N LEU A 78 3.91 -3.61 13.48
CA LEU A 78 5.00 -4.19 12.70
C LEU A 78 4.74 -4.02 11.20
N ILE A 79 5.72 -3.45 10.51
CA ILE A 79 5.73 -3.21 9.07
C ILE A 79 7.06 -3.64 8.44
N GLU A 80 7.05 -3.90 7.14
CA GLU A 80 8.26 -4.22 6.37
C GLU A 80 9.20 -3.01 6.31
N ALA A 81 8.67 -1.85 5.92
CA ALA A 81 9.38 -0.58 5.77
C ALA A 81 8.42 0.60 5.97
N ILE A 82 8.94 1.76 6.33
CA ILE A 82 8.13 2.96 6.58
C ILE A 82 7.35 3.39 5.32
N ASP A 83 7.89 3.21 4.13
CA ASP A 83 7.22 3.51 2.87
C ASP A 83 5.99 2.62 2.59
N ARG A 84 5.87 1.48 3.27
CA ARG A 84 4.67 0.63 3.26
C ARG A 84 3.57 1.22 4.13
N LEU A 85 3.94 1.81 5.27
CA LEU A 85 2.98 2.47 6.13
C LEU A 85 2.50 3.78 5.52
N SER A 86 3.42 4.63 5.04
CA SER A 86 3.07 6.00 4.65
C SER A 86 3.88 6.53 3.46
N ARG A 87 3.18 7.28 2.59
CA ARG A 87 3.69 8.23 1.59
C ARG A 87 2.81 9.47 1.60
N LEU A 88 2.29 9.81 2.77
CA LEU A 88 1.38 10.92 3.01
C LEU A 88 2.14 12.25 2.93
N LYS A 89 1.41 13.34 2.77
CA LYS A 89 1.95 14.69 2.96
C LYS A 89 2.32 14.89 4.42
N HIS A 90 3.12 15.91 4.69
CA HIS A 90 3.65 16.16 6.03
C HIS A 90 2.55 16.29 7.09
N GLU A 91 1.51 17.06 6.80
CA GLU A 91 0.37 17.30 7.70
C GLU A 91 -0.40 15.98 7.98
N GLU A 92 -0.71 15.24 6.92
CA GLU A 92 -1.43 13.96 7.02
C GLU A 92 -0.59 12.89 7.76
N TRP A 93 0.74 12.93 7.59
CA TRP A 93 1.65 12.07 8.34
C TRP A 93 1.67 12.41 9.83
N ALA A 94 1.72 13.69 10.15
CA ALA A 94 1.68 14.16 11.54
C ALA A 94 0.37 13.75 12.23
N GLU A 95 -0.76 13.83 11.53
CA GLU A 95 -2.08 13.40 12.02
C GLU A 95 -2.11 11.87 12.27
N LEU A 96 -1.63 11.07 11.32
CA LEU A 96 -1.55 9.62 11.48
C LEU A 96 -0.65 9.26 12.67
N LYS A 97 0.52 9.89 12.80
CA LYS A 97 1.44 9.65 13.91
C LYS A 97 0.83 10.05 15.26
N ALA A 98 0.12 11.16 15.32
CA ALA A 98 -0.60 11.56 16.52
C ALA A 98 -1.68 10.54 16.91
N THR A 99 -2.39 9.99 15.92
CA THR A 99 -3.38 8.94 16.14
C THR A 99 -2.74 7.64 16.65
N LEU A 100 -1.62 7.19 16.07
CA LEU A 100 -0.88 6.02 16.53
C LEU A 100 -0.40 6.22 17.98
N ASN A 101 0.17 7.38 18.28
CA ASN A 101 0.63 7.71 19.63
C ASN A 101 -0.51 7.76 20.65
N SER A 102 -1.66 8.36 20.30
CA SER A 102 -2.84 8.43 21.18
C SER A 102 -3.42 7.05 21.51
N LYS A 103 -3.23 6.09 20.61
CA LYS A 103 -3.57 4.67 20.81
C LYS A 103 -2.50 3.90 21.57
N GLY A 104 -1.36 4.52 21.86
CA GLY A 104 -0.24 3.85 22.52
C GLY A 104 0.46 2.81 21.64
N LEU A 105 0.30 2.88 20.33
CA LEU A 105 0.97 2.01 19.36
C LEU A 105 2.43 2.43 19.16
N VAL A 106 3.33 1.45 19.15
CA VAL A 106 4.74 1.66 18.86
C VAL A 106 5.05 1.15 17.46
N ILE A 107 5.52 2.04 16.58
CA ILE A 107 5.90 1.67 15.20
C ILE A 107 7.22 0.91 15.23
N VAL A 108 7.21 -0.30 14.66
CA VAL A 108 8.36 -1.16 14.45
C VAL A 108 8.47 -1.49 12.96
N SER A 109 9.60 -1.11 12.36
CA SER A 109 9.92 -1.43 10.98
C SER A 109 11.01 -2.48 10.90
N MET A 110 10.79 -3.54 10.14
CA MET A 110 11.73 -4.66 10.02
C MET A 110 13.09 -4.18 9.45
N ASP A 111 13.06 -3.22 8.52
CA ASP A 111 14.24 -2.63 7.89
C ASP A 111 14.92 -1.52 8.73
N LEU A 112 14.35 -1.16 9.90
CA LEU A 112 14.89 -0.15 10.81
C LEU A 112 15.29 -0.77 12.16
N PRO A 113 16.52 -1.26 12.35
CA PRO A 113 16.96 -1.94 13.58
C PRO A 113 16.74 -1.15 14.86
N THR A 114 16.89 0.17 14.83
CA THR A 114 16.66 1.03 16.01
C THR A 114 15.23 0.92 16.52
N SER A 115 14.24 0.63 15.65
CA SER A 115 12.84 0.56 16.01
C SER A 115 12.51 -0.66 16.87
N TRP A 116 13.10 -1.82 16.61
CA TRP A 116 12.83 -3.04 17.37
C TRP A 116 13.85 -3.26 18.50
N HIS A 117 15.10 -2.82 18.39
CA HIS A 117 16.04 -2.80 19.50
C HIS A 117 15.52 -1.95 20.67
N MET A 118 14.88 -0.79 20.37
CA MET A 118 14.27 0.06 21.37
C MET A 118 13.21 -0.68 22.20
N VAL A 119 12.45 -1.57 21.56
CA VAL A 119 11.40 -2.36 22.22
C VAL A 119 11.99 -3.43 23.13
N GLU A 120 13.14 -4.02 22.74
CA GLU A 120 13.85 -5.03 23.51
C GLU A 120 14.59 -4.44 24.73
N MET A 121 14.96 -3.16 24.66
CA MET A 121 15.61 -2.44 25.75
C MET A 121 14.59 -1.92 26.76
N SER A 122 14.10 -2.80 27.62
CA SER A 122 13.19 -2.43 28.71
C SER A 122 13.94 -1.66 29.80
N GLY A 123 13.82 -0.32 29.76
CA GLY A 123 14.40 0.56 30.79
C GLY A 123 13.79 1.96 30.71
N SER A 124 13.64 2.60 31.86
CA SER A 124 13.21 4.00 31.99
C SER A 124 14.39 4.97 32.12
N ASP A 125 15.59 4.53 31.73
CA ASP A 125 16.79 5.31 31.83
C ASP A 125 16.94 6.37 30.73
N LEU A 126 17.90 7.28 30.88
CA LEU A 126 18.21 8.32 29.91
C LEU A 126 18.51 7.75 28.53
N THR A 127 19.19 6.61 28.44
CA THR A 127 19.56 5.93 27.19
C THR A 127 18.34 5.50 26.41
N SER A 128 17.36 4.89 27.07
CA SER A 128 16.07 4.51 26.45
C SER A 128 15.30 5.72 25.96
N GLY A 129 15.35 6.84 26.68
CA GLY A 129 14.75 8.11 26.27
C GLY A 129 15.38 8.67 24.99
N ILE A 130 16.70 8.68 24.93
CA ILE A 130 17.46 9.12 23.75
C ILE A 130 17.15 8.22 22.53
N LEU A 131 17.17 6.89 22.71
CA LEU A 131 16.87 5.95 21.63
C LEU A 131 15.45 6.12 21.09
N ARG A 132 14.45 6.35 21.94
CA ARG A 132 13.08 6.67 21.51
C ARG A 132 13.03 7.93 20.66
N ALA A 133 13.73 8.99 21.09
CA ALA A 133 13.76 10.26 20.34
C ALA A 133 14.45 10.10 18.98
N VAL A 134 15.59 9.41 18.94
CA VAL A 134 16.32 9.12 17.68
C VAL A 134 15.46 8.26 16.76
N ASN A 135 14.80 7.22 17.27
CA ASN A 135 13.92 6.38 16.46
C ASN A 135 12.74 7.15 15.89
N ALA A 136 12.10 8.00 16.68
CA ALA A 136 11.01 8.86 16.21
C ALA A 136 11.47 9.80 15.08
N MET A 137 12.66 10.39 15.21
CA MET A 137 13.25 11.24 14.18
C MET A 137 13.55 10.44 12.90
N LEU A 138 14.12 9.24 13.00
CA LEU A 138 14.42 8.38 11.84
C LEU A 138 13.13 7.99 11.10
N ILE A 139 12.07 7.64 11.81
CA ILE A 139 10.76 7.33 11.22
C ILE A 139 10.21 8.54 10.44
N ASP A 140 10.32 9.75 10.98
CA ASP A 140 9.87 10.98 10.31
C ASP A 140 10.70 11.28 9.04
N ILE A 141 12.01 11.08 9.09
CA ILE A 141 12.90 11.24 7.93
C ILE A 141 12.52 10.23 6.84
N LEU A 142 12.36 8.94 7.19
CA LEU A 142 12.02 7.90 6.24
C LEU A 142 10.63 8.10 5.62
N ALA A 143 9.64 8.56 6.38
CA ALA A 143 8.33 8.91 5.86
C ALA A 143 8.39 10.09 4.87
N THR A 144 9.19 11.11 5.17
CA THR A 144 9.43 12.26 4.30
C THR A 144 10.12 11.83 2.99
N MET A 145 11.15 11.00 3.08
CA MET A 145 11.85 10.45 1.90
C MET A 145 10.92 9.59 1.04
N ALA A 146 10.08 8.75 1.65
CA ALA A 146 9.10 7.94 0.94
C ALA A 146 8.09 8.80 0.16
N ARG A 147 7.69 9.94 0.72
CA ARG A 147 6.84 10.91 0.02
C ARG A 147 7.56 11.58 -1.13
N GLN A 148 8.78 12.06 -0.94
CA GLN A 148 9.59 12.71 -1.97
C GLN A 148 9.86 11.77 -3.16
N ASP A 149 10.17 10.51 -2.88
CA ASP A 149 10.36 9.48 -3.90
C ASP A 149 9.09 9.22 -4.70
N TYR A 150 7.95 9.16 -4.03
CA TYR A 150 6.65 9.01 -4.68
C TYR A 150 6.35 10.18 -5.62
N GLU A 151 6.56 11.42 -5.18
CA GLU A 151 6.33 12.62 -5.99
C GLU A 151 7.29 12.68 -7.20
N THR A 152 8.55 12.35 -6.98
CA THR A 152 9.58 12.31 -8.03
C THR A 152 9.23 11.28 -9.10
N ARG A 153 8.82 10.07 -8.70
CA ARG A 153 8.38 9.02 -9.64
C ARG A 153 7.15 9.46 -10.44
N ARG A 154 6.16 10.07 -9.79
CA ARG A 154 4.97 10.61 -10.49
C ARG A 154 5.32 11.70 -11.50
N LYS A 155 6.22 12.62 -11.13
CA LYS A 155 6.68 13.68 -12.02
C LYS A 155 7.40 13.10 -13.24
N ARG A 156 8.31 12.15 -13.05
CA ARG A 156 9.01 11.47 -14.15
C ARG A 156 8.05 10.72 -15.06
N GLN A 157 7.06 10.03 -14.50
CA GLN A 157 6.04 9.33 -15.26
C GLN A 157 5.21 10.31 -16.12
N ALA A 158 4.76 11.43 -15.56
CA ALA A 158 4.03 12.46 -16.29
C ALA A 158 4.86 13.02 -17.46
N GLN A 159 6.11 13.37 -17.21
CA GLN A 159 7.05 13.84 -18.24
C GLN A 159 7.29 12.80 -19.35
N GLY A 160 7.40 11.51 -18.97
CA GLY A 160 7.51 10.41 -19.95
C GLY A 160 6.28 10.27 -20.84
N ILE A 161 5.08 10.39 -20.25
CA ILE A 161 3.81 10.37 -21.00
C ILE A 161 3.72 11.57 -21.96
N GLU A 162 4.07 12.77 -21.51
CA GLU A 162 4.06 13.97 -22.37
C GLU A 162 5.02 13.82 -23.55
N ARG A 163 6.24 13.34 -23.30
CA ARG A 163 7.22 13.06 -24.35
C ARG A 163 6.68 12.02 -25.34
N ALA A 164 6.16 10.89 -24.87
CA ALA A 164 5.62 9.85 -25.72
C ALA A 164 4.41 10.35 -26.56
N LYS A 165 3.59 11.26 -26.01
CA LYS A 165 2.53 11.91 -26.76
C LYS A 165 3.08 12.84 -27.85
N ALA A 166 4.11 13.64 -27.55
CA ALA A 166 4.75 14.54 -28.50
C ALA A 166 5.43 13.78 -29.65
N GLU A 167 5.99 12.61 -29.36
CA GLU A 167 6.62 11.71 -30.34
C GLU A 167 5.60 10.82 -31.07
N GLY A 168 4.29 10.97 -30.82
CA GLY A 168 3.23 10.16 -31.42
C GLY A 168 3.20 8.69 -31.02
N LEU A 169 3.98 8.31 -29.99
CA LEU A 169 4.04 6.93 -29.50
C LEU A 169 2.85 6.54 -28.62
N TYR A 170 2.11 7.52 -28.13
CA TYR A 170 0.94 7.30 -27.27
C TYR A 170 -0.34 7.22 -28.12
N THR A 171 -0.45 6.11 -28.87
CA THR A 171 -1.56 5.90 -29.83
C THR A 171 -2.84 5.34 -29.18
N GLY A 172 -2.81 5.04 -27.87
CA GLY A 172 -3.90 4.34 -27.18
C GLY A 172 -3.97 2.84 -27.55
N LYS A 173 -5.10 2.23 -27.25
CA LYS A 173 -5.37 0.85 -27.67
C LYS A 173 -5.51 0.81 -29.20
N GLU A 174 -4.81 -0.12 -29.84
CA GLU A 174 -4.96 -0.33 -31.29
C GLU A 174 -6.42 -0.54 -31.65
N LYS A 175 -6.77 0.03 -32.83
CA LYS A 175 -8.13 -0.13 -33.34
C LYS A 175 -8.32 -1.58 -33.79
N ASP A 176 -9.33 -2.24 -33.26
CA ASP A 176 -9.73 -3.58 -33.69
C ASP A 176 -10.25 -3.51 -35.12
N MET A 177 -9.37 -3.79 -36.06
CA MET A 177 -9.68 -3.70 -37.50
C MET A 177 -10.64 -4.82 -37.91
N GLN A 178 -10.59 -5.97 -37.26
CA GLN A 178 -11.47 -7.10 -37.56
C GLN A 178 -12.91 -6.79 -37.14
N ALA A 179 -13.11 -6.30 -35.92
CA ALA A 179 -14.43 -5.84 -35.50
C ALA A 179 -14.99 -4.70 -36.36
N ARG A 180 -14.12 -3.81 -36.85
CA ARG A 180 -14.52 -2.70 -37.76
C ARG A 180 -14.99 -3.20 -39.10
N GLU A 181 -14.33 -4.21 -39.67
CA GLU A 181 -14.72 -4.80 -40.93
C GLU A 181 -16.08 -5.51 -40.83
N VAL A 182 -16.27 -6.31 -39.77
CA VAL A 182 -17.57 -6.96 -39.49
C VAL A 182 -18.69 -5.91 -39.38
N VAL A 183 -18.44 -4.80 -38.66
CA VAL A 183 -19.41 -3.73 -38.49
C VAL A 183 -19.72 -3.09 -39.86
N ARG A 184 -18.71 -2.83 -40.70
CA ARG A 184 -18.88 -2.24 -42.04
C ARG A 184 -19.73 -3.11 -42.94
N GLU A 185 -19.37 -4.39 -43.06
CA GLU A 185 -20.07 -5.36 -43.92
C GLU A 185 -21.53 -5.55 -43.49
N MET A 186 -21.77 -5.74 -42.20
CA MET A 186 -23.13 -5.96 -41.73
C MET A 186 -24.00 -4.70 -41.76
N LEU A 187 -23.42 -3.51 -41.65
CA LEU A 187 -24.16 -2.24 -41.90
C LEU A 187 -24.55 -2.11 -43.34
N ALA A 188 -23.68 -2.49 -44.29
CA ALA A 188 -23.99 -2.47 -45.72
C ALA A 188 -25.15 -3.42 -46.08
N GLN A 189 -25.31 -4.50 -45.32
CA GLN A 189 -26.41 -5.48 -45.46
C GLN A 189 -27.68 -5.08 -44.68
N ASN A 190 -27.75 -3.89 -44.11
CA ASN A 190 -28.85 -3.40 -43.26
C ASN A 190 -29.21 -4.29 -42.07
N VAL A 191 -28.23 -5.01 -41.50
CA VAL A 191 -28.41 -5.85 -40.31
C VAL A 191 -28.70 -4.98 -39.08
N LYS A 192 -29.59 -5.46 -38.20
CA LYS A 192 -29.95 -4.72 -36.99
C LYS A 192 -28.73 -4.58 -36.02
N PRO A 193 -28.54 -3.40 -35.39
CA PRO A 193 -27.39 -3.12 -34.52
C PRO A 193 -27.11 -4.19 -33.45
N VAL A 194 -28.16 -4.80 -32.88
CA VAL A 194 -28.02 -5.86 -31.85
C VAL A 194 -27.27 -7.08 -32.37
N HIS A 195 -27.53 -7.49 -33.62
CA HIS A 195 -26.85 -8.63 -34.23
C HIS A 195 -25.40 -8.30 -34.62
N ILE A 196 -25.16 -7.05 -35.06
CA ILE A 196 -23.81 -6.57 -35.38
C ILE A 196 -22.95 -6.53 -34.13
N MET A 197 -23.44 -6.00 -33.01
CA MET A 197 -22.72 -5.95 -31.72
C MET A 197 -22.36 -7.35 -31.24
N LYS A 198 -23.28 -8.30 -31.39
CA LYS A 198 -23.03 -9.70 -30.98
C LYS A 198 -22.02 -10.40 -31.90
N ALA A 199 -22.10 -10.17 -33.21
CA ALA A 199 -21.20 -10.78 -34.19
C ALA A 199 -19.77 -10.25 -34.10
N ALA A 200 -19.58 -8.96 -33.79
CA ALA A 200 -18.30 -8.30 -33.64
C ALA A 200 -17.75 -8.37 -32.23
N ASP A 201 -18.47 -8.95 -31.27
CA ASP A 201 -18.14 -9.00 -29.82
C ASP A 201 -17.77 -7.64 -29.23
N ILE A 202 -18.57 -6.62 -29.53
CA ILE A 202 -18.32 -5.23 -29.11
C ILE A 202 -19.48 -4.65 -28.30
N SER A 203 -19.12 -3.73 -27.39
CA SER A 203 -20.09 -2.99 -26.62
C SER A 203 -20.92 -2.03 -27.49
N ARG A 204 -22.10 -1.65 -26.98
CA ARG A 204 -22.97 -0.64 -27.66
C ARG A 204 -22.23 0.69 -27.90
N ALA A 205 -21.44 1.15 -26.92
CA ALA A 205 -20.65 2.38 -27.06
C ALA A 205 -19.61 2.26 -28.20
N THR A 206 -18.92 1.11 -28.27
CA THR A 206 -17.94 0.83 -29.32
C THR A 206 -18.59 0.77 -30.69
N PHE A 207 -19.76 0.10 -30.82
CA PHE A 207 -20.53 0.07 -32.09
C PHE A 207 -20.86 1.45 -32.60
N TYR A 208 -21.47 2.31 -31.77
CA TYR A 208 -21.86 3.66 -32.23
C TYR A 208 -20.63 4.53 -32.52
N ARG A 209 -19.51 4.37 -31.85
CA ARG A 209 -18.24 5.04 -32.17
C ARG A 209 -17.74 4.60 -33.55
N ILE A 210 -17.68 3.29 -33.80
CA ILE A 210 -17.27 2.74 -35.11
C ILE A 210 -18.24 3.21 -36.21
N LYS A 211 -19.55 3.12 -35.98
CA LYS A 211 -20.55 3.61 -36.92
C LYS A 211 -20.37 5.09 -37.28
N LYS A 212 -20.09 5.93 -36.27
CA LYS A 212 -19.82 7.37 -36.49
C LYS A 212 -18.55 7.62 -37.31
N GLU A 213 -17.53 6.78 -37.15
CA GLU A 213 -16.26 6.87 -37.88
C GLU A 213 -16.40 6.32 -39.33
N LEU A 214 -17.34 5.39 -39.57
CA LEU A 214 -17.62 4.79 -40.89
C LEU A 214 -18.67 5.54 -41.69
N VAL A 215 -19.51 6.35 -41.04
CA VAL A 215 -20.47 7.20 -41.75
C VAL A 215 -19.71 8.40 -42.31
N ILE A 216 -19.46 8.30 -43.55
CA ILE A 216 -19.06 9.36 -44.46
C ILE A 216 -20.27 10.25 -44.74
#